data_8660cdeb8d65cf550567cce3c0016b65
#
_entry.id   8660cdeb8d65cf550567cce3c0016b65
#
_cell.length_a   1.000
_cell.length_b   1.000
_cell.length_c   1.000
_cell.angle_alpha   90.00
_cell.angle_beta   90.00
_cell.angle_gamma   90.00
#
_symmetry.space_group_name_H-M   'P 1'
#
loop_
_entity.id
_entity.type
_entity.pdbx_description
1 polymer ?
#
loop_
_entity_poly.entity_id
_entity_poly.type
_entity_poly.pdbx_seq_one_letter_code
_entity_poly.pdbx_strand_id
1 'polypeptide(L)'
;MKKLWKTMTALGCAAAVSAQVLPLTAFAIEPTQVHVLALGDEGLASAADTSAASYVADYLGATLSDYTQTGKKAFDLLTEVESDAALQADLVQADVILLSVGVNDLAAPILYENADLLDASQYTSLDDMVNALSTSSALLLNDRLAASMPAIVESANQSIEALVQAIYQKNTSADIIIQTVSNPLAVEFAKINASDNRRWAFHQLYEYMEVYLNGGKTTNNAVIAEGVNQKIKSLPHVSVSDFHDAFVGADGEEALGFYLTNIASLDMRFTEIGKLVAAASALDAAGLTVGNGSVLADAYAATGENATLPALRASLDSVIRTAAGNAQTVYALGDVNADAAVTLDDAFLTLQQYAYSAAGGKHILQPAQRRAADADNDGKLSMDDAFLWLQYYSMCAAGQDVDLEAFLVKNGRN
;
A
#
# COMPACT_ATOMS: atom_id res chain seq x y z
N MET A 1 27.07 28.10 -33.08
CA MET A 1 26.32 26.84 -32.91
C MET A 1 26.71 25.72 -33.89
N LYS A 2 27.23 25.95 -35.06
CA LYS A 2 27.65 24.89 -36.02
C LYS A 2 29.02 24.23 -35.70
N LYS A 3 29.79 24.74 -34.75
CA LYS A 3 31.11 24.17 -34.35
C LYS A 3 30.99 23.18 -33.18
N LEU A 4 29.95 23.27 -32.35
CA LEU A 4 29.76 22.36 -31.23
C LEU A 4 29.25 20.96 -31.65
N TRP A 5 28.50 20.90 -32.75
CA TRP A 5 27.95 19.65 -33.26
C TRP A 5 28.99 18.74 -33.95
N LYS A 6 30.09 19.30 -34.42
CA LYS A 6 31.20 18.52 -35.03
C LYS A 6 32.11 17.86 -34.02
N THR A 7 32.12 18.32 -32.76
CA THR A 7 32.96 17.74 -31.71
C THR A 7 32.25 16.57 -31.00
N MET A 8 30.93 16.60 -30.96
CA MET A 8 30.18 15.46 -30.36
C MET A 8 30.05 14.24 -31.28
N THR A 9 30.17 14.41 -32.61
CA THR A 9 30.18 13.28 -33.56
C THR A 9 31.56 12.61 -33.67
N ALA A 10 32.61 13.18 -33.16
CA ALA A 10 33.96 12.58 -33.18
C ALA A 10 34.25 11.72 -31.94
N LEU A 11 33.49 11.88 -30.83
CA LEU A 11 33.61 10.99 -29.66
C LEU A 11 32.73 9.73 -29.75
N GLY A 12 31.78 9.72 -30.66
CA GLY A 12 30.87 8.56 -30.86
C GLY A 12 31.44 7.43 -31.74
N CYS A 13 32.60 7.62 -32.37
CA CYS A 13 33.17 6.63 -33.29
C CYS A 13 34.41 5.92 -32.81
N ALA A 14 34.89 6.16 -31.59
CA ALA A 14 36.12 5.54 -31.07
C ALA A 14 35.87 4.43 -30.01
N ALA A 15 34.62 4.07 -29.74
CA ALA A 15 34.26 3.01 -28.79
C ALA A 15 33.72 1.75 -29.50
N ALA A 16 34.07 1.51 -30.75
CA ALA A 16 33.94 0.18 -31.33
C ALA A 16 35.23 -0.62 -31.03
N VAL A 17 35.63 -0.67 -29.76
CA VAL A 17 36.54 -1.69 -29.29
C VAL A 17 35.72 -2.94 -29.06
N SER A 18 35.97 -3.96 -29.85
CA SER A 18 35.52 -5.34 -29.67
C SER A 18 35.36 -5.67 -28.20
N ALA A 19 34.09 -5.74 -27.73
CA ALA A 19 33.77 -6.38 -26.48
C ALA A 19 34.17 -7.86 -26.61
N GLN A 20 35.37 -8.18 -26.20
CA GLN A 20 35.66 -9.55 -25.79
C GLN A 20 34.85 -9.74 -24.53
N VAL A 21 33.74 -10.46 -24.64
CA VAL A 21 33.02 -10.99 -23.49
C VAL A 21 34.00 -11.95 -22.81
N LEU A 22 34.77 -11.43 -21.85
CA LEU A 22 35.45 -12.26 -20.89
C LEU A 22 34.32 -12.97 -20.13
N PRO A 23 34.37 -14.31 -19.98
CA PRO A 23 33.43 -14.97 -19.08
C PRO A 23 33.72 -14.39 -17.67
N LEU A 24 32.91 -13.46 -17.22
CA LEU A 24 32.84 -13.14 -15.81
C LEU A 24 32.46 -14.47 -15.14
N THR A 25 33.36 -14.97 -14.30
CA THR A 25 33.03 -16.06 -13.39
C THR A 25 31.77 -15.59 -12.66
N ALA A 26 30.64 -16.27 -12.90
CA ALA A 26 29.41 -16.01 -12.21
C ALA A 26 29.68 -16.21 -10.72
N PHE A 27 29.95 -15.11 -10.02
CA PHE A 27 29.85 -15.10 -8.57
C PHE A 27 28.39 -15.40 -8.28
N ALA A 28 28.14 -16.34 -7.38
CA ALA A 28 26.81 -16.59 -6.86
C ALA A 28 26.46 -15.36 -5.98
N ILE A 29 26.04 -14.28 -6.64
CA ILE A 29 25.48 -13.11 -5.94
C ILE A 29 24.14 -13.57 -5.41
N GLU A 30 23.95 -13.47 -4.09
CA GLU A 30 22.66 -13.77 -3.46
C GLU A 30 21.57 -12.92 -4.13
N PRO A 31 20.46 -13.55 -4.55
CA PRO A 31 19.36 -12.80 -5.15
C PRO A 31 18.80 -11.80 -4.15
N THR A 32 18.57 -10.57 -4.57
CA THR A 32 17.94 -9.58 -3.74
C THR A 32 16.48 -9.98 -3.50
N GLN A 33 16.10 -10.17 -2.24
CA GLN A 33 14.75 -10.54 -1.87
C GLN A 33 13.90 -9.29 -1.61
N VAL A 34 12.76 -9.15 -2.29
CA VAL A 34 11.81 -8.06 -2.05
C VAL A 34 11.28 -8.12 -0.62
N HIS A 35 11.15 -6.97 0.02
CA HIS A 35 10.63 -6.83 1.36
C HIS A 35 9.35 -6.00 1.37
N VAL A 36 8.27 -6.57 1.85
CA VAL A 36 6.98 -5.91 2.11
C VAL A 36 6.90 -5.54 3.58
N LEU A 37 6.54 -4.30 3.86
CA LEU A 37 6.27 -3.80 5.20
C LEU A 37 4.79 -3.45 5.29
N ALA A 38 4.06 -3.99 6.27
CA ALA A 38 2.67 -3.66 6.53
C ALA A 38 2.54 -2.81 7.80
N LEU A 39 1.86 -1.68 7.68
CA LEU A 39 1.60 -0.73 8.75
C LEU A 39 0.10 -0.45 8.83
N GLY A 40 -0.46 -0.41 10.01
CA GLY A 40 -1.82 0.11 10.12
C GLY A 40 -2.76 -0.61 11.07
N ASP A 41 -4.02 -0.51 10.72
CA ASP A 41 -5.19 -0.88 11.51
C ASP A 41 -5.87 -2.18 11.01
N GLU A 42 -7.17 -2.32 11.29
CA GLU A 42 -8.00 -3.47 10.94
C GLU A 42 -8.01 -3.80 9.46
N GLY A 43 -7.77 -2.81 8.61
CA GLY A 43 -7.75 -3.01 7.15
C GLY A 43 -6.62 -3.90 6.66
N LEU A 44 -5.54 -4.02 7.42
CA LEU A 44 -4.42 -4.93 7.14
C LEU A 44 -4.22 -5.96 8.24
N ALA A 45 -4.61 -5.64 9.50
CA ALA A 45 -4.41 -6.53 10.64
C ALA A 45 -5.22 -7.83 10.51
N SER A 46 -4.63 -8.93 10.92
CA SER A 46 -5.29 -10.24 10.93
C SER A 46 -5.18 -10.92 12.29
N ALA A 47 -6.22 -11.69 12.65
CA ALA A 47 -6.17 -12.61 13.78
C ALA A 47 -5.73 -14.03 13.36
N ALA A 48 -5.51 -14.26 12.07
CA ALA A 48 -5.15 -15.55 11.48
C ALA A 48 -3.77 -15.47 10.81
N ASP A 49 -3.28 -16.60 10.33
CA ASP A 49 -1.99 -16.72 9.63
C ASP A 49 -1.95 -15.97 8.29
N THR A 50 -3.10 -15.52 7.77
CA THR A 50 -3.21 -14.79 6.51
C THR A 50 -3.72 -13.37 6.72
N SER A 51 -3.16 -12.41 5.99
CA SER A 51 -3.58 -11.01 5.94
C SER A 51 -3.57 -10.52 4.49
N ALA A 52 -4.14 -9.35 4.21
CA ALA A 52 -3.98 -8.74 2.89
C ALA A 52 -2.51 -8.54 2.54
N ALA A 53 -1.69 -8.15 3.53
CA ALA A 53 -0.26 -7.97 3.36
C ALA A 53 0.48 -9.27 3.05
N SER A 54 0.10 -10.40 3.69
CA SER A 54 0.71 -11.70 3.38
C SER A 54 0.40 -12.14 1.95
N TYR A 55 -0.81 -11.87 1.44
CA TYR A 55 -1.14 -12.15 0.04
C TYR A 55 -0.36 -11.30 -0.96
N VAL A 56 -0.10 -10.02 -0.63
CA VAL A 56 0.78 -9.17 -1.46
C VAL A 56 2.21 -9.71 -1.43
N ALA A 57 2.73 -10.07 -0.25
CA ALA A 57 4.06 -10.65 -0.11
C ALA A 57 4.20 -11.97 -0.87
N ASP A 58 3.21 -12.87 -0.75
CA ASP A 58 3.16 -14.12 -1.51
C ASP A 58 3.18 -13.86 -3.02
N TYR A 59 2.36 -12.92 -3.52
CA TYR A 59 2.31 -12.57 -4.94
C TYR A 59 3.66 -12.09 -5.46
N LEU A 60 4.37 -11.28 -4.68
CA LEU A 60 5.66 -10.71 -5.04
C LEU A 60 6.85 -11.66 -4.76
N GLY A 61 6.63 -12.81 -4.10
CA GLY A 61 7.71 -13.67 -3.62
C GLY A 61 8.59 -12.98 -2.58
N ALA A 62 8.00 -12.12 -1.75
CA ALA A 62 8.66 -11.23 -0.82
C ALA A 62 8.67 -11.75 0.62
N THR A 63 9.57 -11.23 1.44
CA THR A 63 9.45 -11.31 2.91
C THR A 63 8.45 -10.27 3.42
N LEU A 64 7.85 -10.50 4.58
CA LEU A 64 6.89 -9.60 5.22
C LEU A 64 7.34 -9.23 6.62
N SER A 65 7.42 -7.92 6.91
CA SER A 65 7.40 -7.37 8.27
C SER A 65 6.02 -6.79 8.54
N ASP A 66 5.35 -7.25 9.60
CA ASP A 66 3.98 -6.86 9.92
C ASP A 66 3.92 -6.10 11.26
N TYR A 67 3.62 -4.80 11.18
CA TYR A 67 3.41 -3.88 12.29
C TYR A 67 1.94 -3.44 12.42
N THR A 68 1.02 -4.21 11.85
CA THR A 68 -0.40 -3.89 11.92
C THR A 68 -0.98 -4.26 13.29
N GLN A 69 -1.91 -3.44 13.77
CA GLN A 69 -2.57 -3.66 15.03
C GLN A 69 -3.99 -3.08 15.03
N THR A 70 -4.96 -3.86 15.51
CA THR A 70 -6.34 -3.38 15.69
C THR A 70 -6.42 -2.22 16.66
N GLY A 71 -7.32 -1.27 16.41
CA GLY A 71 -7.55 -0.10 17.26
C GLY A 71 -6.57 1.05 17.04
N LYS A 72 -5.58 0.91 16.17
CA LYS A 72 -4.56 1.94 15.92
C LYS A 72 -5.16 3.15 15.20
N LYS A 73 -4.87 4.35 15.71
CA LYS A 73 -5.21 5.63 15.07
C LYS A 73 -4.01 6.17 14.27
N ALA A 74 -4.27 7.10 13.36
CA ALA A 74 -3.24 7.70 12.52
C ALA A 74 -2.11 8.36 13.33
N PHE A 75 -2.46 9.04 14.41
CA PHE A 75 -1.48 9.67 15.30
C PHE A 75 -0.60 8.67 16.04
N ASP A 76 -1.15 7.52 16.45
CA ASP A 76 -0.39 6.47 17.15
C ASP A 76 0.67 5.90 16.20
N LEU A 77 0.27 5.60 14.96
CA LEU A 77 1.18 5.07 13.95
C LEU A 77 2.27 6.09 13.55
N LEU A 78 1.93 7.37 13.44
CA LEU A 78 2.93 8.43 13.23
C LEU A 78 3.96 8.44 14.36
N THR A 79 3.51 8.35 15.61
CA THR A 79 4.41 8.31 16.77
C THR A 79 5.35 7.11 16.73
N GLU A 80 4.87 5.94 16.32
CA GLU A 80 5.70 4.74 16.17
C GLU A 80 6.74 4.89 15.05
N VAL A 81 6.34 5.39 13.87
CA VAL A 81 7.26 5.66 12.75
C VAL A 81 8.37 6.63 13.15
N GLU A 82 8.08 7.59 14.04
CA GLU A 82 9.07 8.56 14.52
C GLU A 82 9.96 8.03 15.64
N SER A 83 9.50 7.07 16.44
CA SER A 83 10.18 6.69 17.70
C SER A 83 10.63 5.22 17.79
N ASP A 84 10.02 4.29 17.04
CA ASP A 84 10.40 2.88 17.08
C ASP A 84 11.58 2.58 16.18
N ALA A 85 12.73 2.26 16.78
CA ALA A 85 13.96 2.01 16.02
C ALA A 85 13.92 0.75 15.16
N ALA A 86 13.16 -0.30 15.57
CA ALA A 86 13.01 -1.52 14.78
C ALA A 86 12.16 -1.23 13.52
N LEU A 87 11.02 -0.55 13.70
CA LEU A 87 10.20 -0.11 12.59
C LEU A 87 10.97 0.80 11.63
N GLN A 88 11.78 1.72 12.15
CA GLN A 88 12.59 2.62 11.30
C GLN A 88 13.64 1.84 10.48
N ALA A 89 14.24 0.81 11.04
CA ALA A 89 15.17 -0.06 10.31
C ALA A 89 14.46 -0.83 9.20
N ASP A 90 13.27 -1.40 9.47
CA ASP A 90 12.47 -2.11 8.47
C ASP A 90 11.93 -1.16 7.39
N LEU A 91 11.59 0.08 7.74
CA LEU A 91 11.16 1.09 6.77
C LEU A 91 12.25 1.38 5.72
N VAL A 92 13.51 1.48 6.12
CA VAL A 92 14.62 1.70 5.19
C VAL A 92 14.79 0.51 4.24
N GLN A 93 14.52 -0.70 4.72
CA GLN A 93 14.68 -1.93 3.95
C GLN A 93 13.46 -2.31 3.10
N ALA A 94 12.32 -1.63 3.26
CA ALA A 94 11.09 -1.99 2.55
C ALA A 94 11.16 -1.59 1.07
N ASP A 95 10.71 -2.48 0.19
CA ASP A 95 10.49 -2.19 -1.23
C ASP A 95 9.03 -1.82 -1.52
N VAL A 96 8.12 -2.36 -0.71
CA VAL A 96 6.68 -2.09 -0.77
C VAL A 96 6.19 -1.84 0.66
N ILE A 97 5.51 -0.72 0.87
CA ILE A 97 4.91 -0.36 2.16
C ILE A 97 3.41 -0.31 1.98
N LEU A 98 2.70 -1.22 2.66
CA LEU A 98 1.25 -1.24 2.71
C LEU A 98 0.77 -0.47 3.94
N LEU A 99 -0.12 0.49 3.74
CA LEU A 99 -0.62 1.37 4.77
C LEU A 99 -2.16 1.37 4.80
N SER A 100 -2.73 1.03 5.96
CA SER A 100 -4.16 1.20 6.26
C SER A 100 -4.31 1.96 7.56
N VAL A 101 -5.04 3.09 7.52
CA VAL A 101 -5.15 3.99 8.66
C VAL A 101 -6.37 4.90 8.53
N GLY A 102 -6.98 5.24 9.65
CA GLY A 102 -8.07 6.22 9.70
C GLY A 102 -9.42 5.65 10.12
N VAL A 103 -9.64 4.33 10.01
CA VAL A 103 -10.91 3.74 10.43
C VAL A 103 -11.18 3.96 11.91
N ASN A 104 -10.16 3.81 12.77
CA ASN A 104 -10.31 4.00 14.22
C ASN A 104 -10.41 5.46 14.63
N ASP A 105 -9.85 6.39 13.85
CA ASP A 105 -10.02 7.81 14.07
C ASP A 105 -11.50 8.23 13.92
N LEU A 106 -12.23 7.58 13.02
CA LEU A 106 -13.63 7.88 12.71
C LEU A 106 -14.63 6.98 13.42
N ALA A 107 -14.36 5.67 13.47
CA ALA A 107 -15.30 4.70 14.03
C ALA A 107 -15.34 4.74 15.57
N ALA A 108 -14.22 5.03 16.23
CA ALA A 108 -14.18 5.05 17.69
C ALA A 108 -15.13 6.09 18.32
N PRO A 109 -15.20 7.35 17.86
CA PRO A 109 -16.18 8.30 18.34
C PRO A 109 -17.64 7.85 18.13
N ILE A 110 -17.91 7.14 17.04
CA ILE A 110 -19.26 6.67 16.72
C ILE A 110 -19.65 5.47 17.59
N LEU A 111 -18.75 4.49 17.72
CA LEU A 111 -19.08 3.17 18.25
C LEU A 111 -18.72 2.98 19.73
N TYR A 112 -17.74 3.73 20.25
CA TYR A 112 -17.17 3.46 21.57
C TYR A 112 -17.05 4.69 22.48
N GLU A 113 -16.84 5.90 21.95
CA GLU A 113 -16.52 7.07 22.77
C GLU A 113 -17.77 7.83 23.30
N ASN A 114 -18.98 7.45 22.88
CA ASN A 114 -20.26 7.95 23.36
C ASN A 114 -21.05 6.84 24.09
N ALA A 115 -20.40 6.18 25.04
CA ALA A 115 -20.90 4.97 25.71
C ALA A 115 -22.25 5.13 26.41
N ASP A 116 -22.65 6.34 26.79
CA ASP A 116 -23.98 6.62 27.36
C ASP A 116 -25.12 6.55 26.32
N LEU A 117 -24.80 6.60 25.04
CA LEU A 117 -25.76 6.50 23.92
C LEU A 117 -25.61 5.23 23.11
N LEU A 118 -24.37 4.85 22.84
CA LEU A 118 -23.96 3.66 22.13
C LEU A 118 -22.54 3.27 22.54
N ASP A 119 -22.36 2.03 23.01
CA ASP A 119 -21.07 1.43 23.28
C ASP A 119 -21.06 0.04 22.64
N ALA A 120 -20.46 -0.05 21.44
CA ALA A 120 -20.41 -1.29 20.67
C ALA A 120 -19.67 -2.42 21.44
N SER A 121 -18.80 -2.09 22.39
CA SER A 121 -18.08 -3.09 23.19
C SER A 121 -18.97 -3.91 24.13
N GLN A 122 -20.21 -3.45 24.37
CA GLN A 122 -21.20 -4.14 25.20
C GLN A 122 -21.95 -5.26 24.46
N TYR A 123 -21.76 -5.35 23.14
CA TYR A 123 -22.52 -6.28 22.29
C TYR A 123 -21.57 -7.26 21.62
N THR A 124 -22.11 -8.42 21.25
CA THR A 124 -21.39 -9.49 20.55
C THR A 124 -21.84 -9.67 19.11
N SER A 125 -22.88 -8.95 18.69
CA SER A 125 -23.37 -8.94 17.33
C SER A 125 -23.89 -7.57 16.90
N LEU A 126 -23.83 -7.33 15.58
CA LEU A 126 -24.38 -6.12 14.99
C LEU A 126 -25.90 -6.03 15.25
N ASP A 127 -26.63 -7.15 15.15
CA ASP A 127 -28.07 -7.20 15.41
C ASP A 127 -28.41 -6.73 16.84
N ASP A 128 -27.68 -7.20 17.84
CA ASP A 128 -27.88 -6.80 19.24
C ASP A 128 -27.59 -5.31 19.44
N MET A 129 -26.50 -4.80 18.87
CA MET A 129 -26.14 -3.40 18.93
C MET A 129 -27.21 -2.52 18.27
N VAL A 130 -27.67 -2.88 17.07
CA VAL A 130 -28.71 -2.12 16.35
C VAL A 130 -30.04 -2.19 17.11
N ASN A 131 -30.39 -3.32 17.73
CA ASN A 131 -31.59 -3.44 18.55
C ASN A 131 -31.52 -2.63 19.84
N ALA A 132 -30.36 -2.32 20.37
CA ALA A 132 -30.17 -1.43 21.50
C ALA A 132 -30.28 0.06 21.12
N LEU A 133 -29.92 0.42 19.89
CA LEU A 133 -29.93 1.80 19.40
C LEU A 133 -31.36 2.32 19.23
N SER A 134 -31.78 3.28 20.09
CA SER A 134 -33.06 3.96 19.92
C SER A 134 -32.96 5.11 18.92
N THR A 135 -34.05 5.47 18.27
CA THR A 135 -34.10 6.64 17.39
C THR A 135 -33.64 7.92 18.11
N SER A 136 -34.06 8.10 19.38
CA SER A 136 -33.64 9.25 20.17
C SER A 136 -32.15 9.23 20.50
N SER A 137 -31.59 8.07 20.84
CA SER A 137 -30.14 7.92 21.06
C SER A 137 -29.34 8.21 19.79
N ALA A 138 -29.80 7.72 18.64
CA ALA A 138 -29.15 7.97 17.36
C ALA A 138 -29.16 9.46 17.01
N LEU A 139 -30.28 10.16 17.16
CA LEU A 139 -30.38 11.61 16.91
C LEU A 139 -29.46 12.40 17.84
N LEU A 140 -29.42 12.07 19.15
CA LEU A 140 -28.54 12.74 20.09
C LEU A 140 -27.06 12.44 19.82
N LEU A 141 -26.74 11.21 19.44
CA LEU A 141 -25.37 10.84 19.01
C LEU A 141 -24.98 11.64 17.77
N ASN A 142 -25.85 11.74 16.77
CA ASN A 142 -25.60 12.54 15.57
C ASN A 142 -25.34 14.01 15.89
N ASP A 143 -26.07 14.60 16.83
CA ASP A 143 -25.83 15.99 17.25
C ASP A 143 -24.46 16.15 17.94
N ARG A 144 -24.04 15.19 18.77
CA ARG A 144 -22.71 15.19 19.37
C ARG A 144 -21.60 15.03 18.31
N LEU A 145 -21.76 14.07 17.40
CA LEU A 145 -20.81 13.82 16.31
C LEU A 145 -20.71 15.04 15.39
N ALA A 146 -21.82 15.70 15.08
CA ALA A 146 -21.81 16.92 14.28
C ALA A 146 -20.96 18.04 14.90
N ALA A 147 -20.90 18.09 16.23
CA ALA A 147 -20.09 19.09 16.95
C ALA A 147 -18.60 18.72 17.02
N SER A 148 -18.25 17.45 17.13
CA SER A 148 -16.87 16.97 17.36
C SER A 148 -16.14 16.52 16.09
N MET A 149 -16.83 15.84 15.17
CA MET A 149 -16.21 15.19 14.02
C MET A 149 -15.47 16.11 13.05
N PRO A 150 -15.89 17.37 12.78
CA PRO A 150 -15.10 18.22 11.90
C PRO A 150 -13.65 18.40 12.36
N ALA A 151 -13.43 18.56 13.67
CA ALA A 151 -12.08 18.69 14.23
C ALA A 151 -11.35 17.33 14.25
N ILE A 152 -12.06 16.24 14.50
CA ILE A 152 -11.50 14.88 14.49
C ILE A 152 -11.03 14.50 13.07
N VAL A 153 -11.86 14.72 12.07
CA VAL A 153 -11.49 14.45 10.65
C VAL A 153 -10.29 15.29 10.22
N GLU A 154 -10.26 16.57 10.60
CA GLU A 154 -9.12 17.43 10.30
C GLU A 154 -7.84 16.94 10.98
N SER A 155 -7.91 16.53 12.25
CA SER A 155 -6.77 15.97 12.99
C SER A 155 -6.29 14.64 12.37
N ALA A 156 -7.21 13.77 11.98
CA ALA A 156 -6.89 12.53 11.28
C ALA A 156 -6.18 12.82 9.94
N ASN A 157 -6.71 13.74 9.14
CA ASN A 157 -6.12 14.15 7.88
C ASN A 157 -4.69 14.68 8.04
N GLN A 158 -4.46 15.53 9.05
CA GLN A 158 -3.12 16.05 9.37
C GLN A 158 -2.16 14.93 9.80
N SER A 159 -2.64 14.00 10.62
CA SER A 159 -1.82 12.86 11.06
C SER A 159 -1.47 11.91 9.91
N ILE A 160 -2.42 11.63 9.02
CA ILE A 160 -2.21 10.79 7.83
C ILE A 160 -1.20 11.44 6.88
N GLU A 161 -1.32 12.75 6.62
CA GLU A 161 -0.36 13.47 5.79
C GLU A 161 1.05 13.45 6.39
N ALA A 162 1.17 13.75 7.69
CA ALA A 162 2.45 13.71 8.40
C ALA A 162 3.06 12.30 8.41
N LEU A 163 2.24 11.25 8.59
CA LEU A 163 2.65 9.86 8.55
C LEU A 163 3.25 9.48 7.19
N VAL A 164 2.54 9.76 6.10
CA VAL A 164 3.02 9.49 4.74
C VAL A 164 4.31 10.26 4.46
N GLN A 165 4.39 11.51 4.88
CA GLN A 165 5.59 12.32 4.76
C GLN A 165 6.77 11.73 5.56
N ALA A 166 6.56 11.28 6.80
CA ALA A 166 7.57 10.67 7.63
C ALA A 166 8.10 9.36 7.03
N ILE A 167 7.21 8.51 6.51
CA ILE A 167 7.57 7.29 5.79
C ILE A 167 8.39 7.62 4.54
N TYR A 168 7.92 8.52 3.70
CA TYR A 168 8.61 8.90 2.47
C TYR A 168 9.99 9.51 2.72
N GLN A 169 10.16 10.30 3.78
CA GLN A 169 11.47 10.84 4.16
C GLN A 169 12.48 9.75 4.57
N LYS A 170 12.01 8.65 5.13
CA LYS A 170 12.86 7.51 5.51
C LYS A 170 13.26 6.67 4.29
N ASN A 171 12.31 6.44 3.38
CA ASN A 171 12.53 5.60 2.21
C ASN A 171 11.78 6.19 1.00
N THR A 172 12.52 6.78 0.07
CA THR A 172 11.96 7.37 -1.17
C THR A 172 11.88 6.37 -2.31
N SER A 173 12.43 5.17 -2.15
CA SER A 173 12.46 4.11 -3.17
C SER A 173 11.32 3.11 -3.03
N ALA A 174 10.67 3.02 -1.86
CA ALA A 174 9.56 2.12 -1.67
C ALA A 174 8.30 2.56 -2.44
N ASP A 175 7.53 1.57 -2.93
CA ASP A 175 6.15 1.81 -3.34
C ASP A 175 5.27 1.92 -2.10
N ILE A 176 4.86 3.13 -1.73
CA ILE A 176 3.93 3.36 -0.62
C ILE A 176 2.51 3.20 -1.17
N ILE A 177 1.81 2.18 -0.71
CA ILE A 177 0.43 1.87 -1.12
C ILE A 177 -0.47 2.15 0.08
N ILE A 178 -1.28 3.19 0.00
CA ILE A 178 -2.25 3.52 1.04
C ILE A 178 -3.66 3.09 0.61
N GLN A 179 -4.35 2.39 1.50
CA GLN A 179 -5.72 1.96 1.29
C GLN A 179 -6.69 3.06 1.72
N THR A 180 -7.74 3.33 0.91
CA THR A 180 -8.85 4.17 1.38
C THR A 180 -9.62 3.46 2.48
N VAL A 181 -10.12 4.24 3.43
CA VAL A 181 -10.88 3.73 4.57
C VAL A 181 -12.24 3.25 4.09
N SER A 182 -12.53 1.97 4.27
CA SER A 182 -13.86 1.42 4.04
C SER A 182 -14.83 1.88 5.13
N ASN A 183 -16.11 2.07 4.78
CA ASN A 183 -17.12 2.30 5.79
C ASN A 183 -17.53 0.97 6.43
N PRO A 184 -17.17 0.70 7.70
CA PRO A 184 -17.49 -0.57 8.34
C PRO A 184 -18.99 -0.77 8.57
N LEU A 185 -19.79 0.31 8.46
CA LEU A 185 -21.25 0.29 8.60
C LEU A 185 -21.96 0.09 7.26
N ALA A 186 -21.23 -0.04 6.15
CA ALA A 186 -21.79 -0.29 4.81
C ALA A 186 -22.21 -1.75 4.67
N VAL A 187 -23.41 -2.07 5.13
CA VAL A 187 -23.99 -3.42 5.11
C VAL A 187 -25.37 -3.41 4.45
N GLU A 188 -25.84 -4.54 4.01
CA GLU A 188 -27.23 -4.73 3.57
C GLU A 188 -28.20 -4.57 4.76
N PHE A 189 -28.75 -3.36 4.96
CA PHE A 189 -29.61 -3.04 6.11
C PHE A 189 -30.82 -3.98 6.24
N ALA A 190 -31.32 -4.50 5.12
CA ALA A 190 -32.43 -5.47 5.12
C ALA A 190 -32.07 -6.81 5.81
N LYS A 191 -30.79 -7.15 5.89
CA LYS A 191 -30.31 -8.37 6.55
C LYS A 191 -30.15 -8.22 8.07
N ILE A 192 -30.16 -6.99 8.59
CA ILE A 192 -30.11 -6.75 10.04
C ILE A 192 -31.45 -7.18 10.65
N ASN A 193 -31.39 -8.06 11.63
CA ASN A 193 -32.60 -8.56 12.33
C ASN A 193 -33.04 -7.53 13.39
N ALA A 194 -33.61 -6.42 12.94
CA ALA A 194 -34.13 -5.34 13.77
C ALA A 194 -35.39 -4.74 13.16
N SER A 195 -36.12 -3.91 13.95
CA SER A 195 -37.26 -3.14 13.42
C SER A 195 -36.81 -2.06 12.46
N ASP A 196 -37.72 -1.60 11.58
CA ASP A 196 -37.42 -0.55 10.59
C ASP A 196 -36.88 0.73 11.23
N ASN A 197 -37.42 1.16 12.38
CA ASN A 197 -36.95 2.33 13.10
C ASN A 197 -35.51 2.15 13.60
N ARG A 198 -35.11 0.93 13.97
CA ARG A 198 -33.75 0.62 14.43
C ARG A 198 -32.79 0.57 13.24
N ARG A 199 -33.18 -0.07 12.16
CA ARG A 199 -32.41 -0.05 10.91
C ARG A 199 -32.23 1.36 10.39
N TRP A 200 -33.29 2.18 10.43
CA TRP A 200 -33.17 3.59 10.08
C TRP A 200 -32.18 4.35 10.98
N ALA A 201 -32.24 4.14 12.29
CA ALA A 201 -31.31 4.76 13.23
C ALA A 201 -29.85 4.38 12.94
N PHE A 202 -29.60 3.13 12.62
CA PHE A 202 -28.27 2.65 12.23
C PHE A 202 -27.83 3.20 10.86
N HIS A 203 -28.74 3.29 9.89
CA HIS A 203 -28.48 3.89 8.58
C HIS A 203 -28.03 5.35 8.71
N GLN A 204 -28.53 6.10 9.67
CA GLN A 204 -28.04 7.46 9.92
C GLN A 204 -26.56 7.48 10.31
N LEU A 205 -26.08 6.51 11.10
CA LEU A 205 -24.66 6.40 11.45
C LEU A 205 -23.80 6.08 10.23
N TYR A 206 -24.30 5.21 9.36
CA TYR A 206 -23.68 4.93 8.07
C TYR A 206 -23.53 6.18 7.20
N GLU A 207 -24.61 6.95 7.02
CA GLU A 207 -24.57 8.20 6.23
C GLU A 207 -23.59 9.23 6.81
N TYR A 208 -23.50 9.34 8.13
CA TYR A 208 -22.54 10.21 8.77
C TYR A 208 -21.11 9.75 8.53
N MET A 209 -20.84 8.48 8.64
CA MET A 209 -19.52 7.92 8.33
C MET A 209 -19.11 8.19 6.88
N GLU A 210 -20.05 8.05 5.91
CA GLU A 210 -19.79 8.41 4.50
C GLU A 210 -19.37 9.88 4.35
N VAL A 211 -20.01 10.81 5.05
CA VAL A 211 -19.64 12.23 5.03
C VAL A 211 -18.25 12.45 5.62
N TYR A 212 -17.88 11.74 6.69
CA TYR A 212 -16.56 11.86 7.30
C TYR A 212 -15.45 11.26 6.40
N LEU A 213 -15.79 10.24 5.66
CA LEU A 213 -14.86 9.64 4.69
C LEU A 213 -14.69 10.45 3.42
N ASN A 214 -15.81 10.93 2.85
CA ASN A 214 -15.82 11.47 1.49
C ASN A 214 -16.10 12.99 1.43
N GLY A 215 -16.18 13.66 2.58
CA GLY A 215 -16.51 15.07 2.64
C GLY A 215 -17.99 15.34 2.37
N GLY A 216 -18.42 16.55 2.63
CA GLY A 216 -19.80 16.96 2.39
C GLY A 216 -20.49 17.54 3.61
N LYS A 217 -21.80 17.31 3.70
CA LYS A 217 -22.64 17.88 4.72
C LYS A 217 -23.57 16.82 5.32
N THR A 218 -23.56 16.72 6.64
CA THR A 218 -24.47 15.85 7.37
C THR A 218 -25.91 16.39 7.42
N THR A 219 -26.88 15.54 7.76
CA THR A 219 -28.30 15.92 7.87
C THR A 219 -28.55 17.02 8.90
N ASN A 220 -27.74 17.12 9.97
CA ASN A 220 -27.78 18.21 10.95
C ASN A 220 -26.79 19.35 10.68
N ASN A 221 -26.40 19.52 9.42
CA ASN A 221 -25.63 20.62 8.86
C ASN A 221 -24.16 20.75 9.29
N ALA A 222 -23.54 19.77 9.91
CA ALA A 222 -22.10 19.74 10.04
C ALA A 222 -21.43 19.63 8.65
N VAL A 223 -20.37 20.40 8.44
CA VAL A 223 -19.66 20.44 7.16
C VAL A 223 -18.28 19.83 7.35
N ILE A 224 -17.98 18.83 6.56
CA ILE A 224 -16.64 18.23 6.40
C ILE A 224 -16.09 18.73 5.06
N ALA A 225 -15.13 19.63 5.13
CA ALA A 225 -14.57 20.26 3.93
C ALA A 225 -13.75 19.28 3.10
N GLU A 226 -12.98 18.41 3.75
CA GLU A 226 -12.18 17.35 3.15
C GLU A 226 -12.31 16.10 4.01
N GLY A 227 -12.94 15.05 3.46
CA GLY A 227 -13.05 13.74 4.13
C GLY A 227 -11.73 12.97 4.09
N VAL A 228 -11.60 11.94 4.94
CA VAL A 228 -10.36 11.17 5.05
C VAL A 228 -9.96 10.51 3.73
N ASN A 229 -10.91 9.95 2.97
CA ASN A 229 -10.62 9.35 1.67
C ASN A 229 -10.25 10.39 0.61
N GLN A 230 -10.83 11.58 0.66
CA GLN A 230 -10.42 12.68 -0.21
C GLN A 230 -8.97 13.10 0.11
N LYS A 231 -8.63 13.18 1.40
CA LYS A 231 -7.25 13.46 1.84
C LYS A 231 -6.30 12.39 1.33
N ILE A 232 -6.59 11.11 1.56
CA ILE A 232 -5.78 9.98 1.08
C ILE A 232 -5.56 10.06 -0.44
N LYS A 233 -6.63 10.31 -1.21
CA LYS A 233 -6.56 10.43 -2.68
C LYS A 233 -5.74 11.63 -3.17
N SER A 234 -5.51 12.63 -2.32
CA SER A 234 -4.73 13.83 -2.63
C SER A 234 -3.25 13.76 -2.23
N LEU A 235 -2.84 12.73 -1.47
CA LEU A 235 -1.47 12.62 -0.95
C LEU A 235 -0.44 12.42 -2.08
N PRO A 236 0.70 13.11 -2.02
CA PRO A 236 1.80 12.86 -2.93
C PRO A 236 2.54 11.57 -2.57
N HIS A 237 3.30 11.03 -3.52
CA HIS A 237 4.23 9.90 -3.33
C HIS A 237 3.59 8.58 -2.89
N VAL A 238 2.29 8.41 -3.10
CA VAL A 238 1.57 7.17 -2.78
C VAL A 238 0.80 6.63 -3.99
N SER A 239 0.62 5.33 -4.00
CA SER A 239 -0.39 4.66 -4.82
C SER A 239 -1.62 4.42 -3.95
N VAL A 240 -2.78 4.87 -4.39
CA VAL A 240 -4.02 4.75 -3.61
C VAL A 240 -4.77 3.49 -4.03
N SER A 241 -4.89 2.54 -3.11
CA SER A 241 -5.77 1.38 -3.24
C SER A 241 -7.18 1.80 -2.84
N ASP A 242 -8.06 2.01 -3.82
CA ASP A 242 -9.43 2.48 -3.57
C ASP A 242 -10.34 1.36 -3.09
N PHE A 243 -10.10 0.90 -1.86
CA PHE A 243 -10.84 -0.21 -1.27
C PHE A 243 -12.22 0.20 -0.75
N HIS A 244 -12.44 1.48 -0.48
CA HIS A 244 -13.76 2.00 -0.10
C HIS A 244 -14.83 1.62 -1.13
N ASP A 245 -14.52 1.79 -2.41
CA ASP A 245 -15.46 1.53 -3.49
C ASP A 245 -15.84 0.04 -3.60
N ALA A 246 -15.01 -0.87 -3.07
CA ALA A 246 -15.34 -2.30 -3.01
C ALA A 246 -16.52 -2.61 -2.06
N PHE A 247 -16.83 -1.72 -1.11
CA PHE A 247 -17.95 -1.88 -0.16
C PHE A 247 -19.27 -1.37 -0.73
N VAL A 248 -19.22 -0.47 -1.69
CA VAL A 248 -20.39 0.09 -2.35
C VAL A 248 -20.59 -0.67 -3.65
N GLY A 249 -21.66 -1.44 -3.78
CA GLY A 249 -21.99 -2.13 -5.02
C GLY A 249 -22.09 -1.15 -6.20
N ALA A 250 -21.90 -1.64 -7.42
CA ALA A 250 -21.82 -0.83 -8.64
C ALA A 250 -22.99 0.15 -8.86
N ASP A 251 -24.15 -0.13 -8.24
CA ASP A 251 -25.37 0.68 -8.31
C ASP A 251 -25.73 1.34 -6.98
N GLY A 252 -24.86 1.27 -5.95
CA GLY A 252 -25.14 1.81 -4.60
C GLY A 252 -26.21 1.03 -3.81
N GLU A 253 -26.70 -0.07 -4.33
CA GLU A 253 -27.80 -0.83 -3.73
C GLU A 253 -27.33 -2.03 -2.87
N GLU A 254 -26.12 -2.55 -3.10
CA GLU A 254 -25.58 -3.70 -2.36
C GLU A 254 -24.28 -3.32 -1.63
N ALA A 255 -24.40 -3.03 -0.35
CA ALA A 255 -23.24 -2.84 0.51
C ALA A 255 -22.66 -4.21 0.92
N LEU A 256 -21.36 -4.41 0.71
CA LEU A 256 -20.69 -5.71 0.85
C LEU A 256 -20.05 -5.93 2.23
N GLY A 257 -20.32 -5.07 3.22
CA GLY A 257 -19.71 -5.16 4.55
C GLY A 257 -19.83 -6.54 5.21
N PHE A 258 -21.00 -7.18 5.13
CA PHE A 258 -21.19 -8.54 5.68
C PHE A 258 -20.33 -9.63 5.02
N TYR A 259 -19.80 -9.37 3.85
CA TYR A 259 -18.98 -10.33 3.11
C TYR A 259 -17.49 -10.01 3.20
N LEU A 260 -17.14 -8.73 3.22
CA LEU A 260 -15.75 -8.28 3.21
C LEU A 260 -15.16 -8.13 4.61
N THR A 261 -16.00 -7.90 5.63
CA THR A 261 -15.58 -7.78 7.03
C THR A 261 -16.35 -8.75 7.93
N ASN A 262 -15.86 -8.89 9.17
CA ASN A 262 -16.52 -9.67 10.21
C ASN A 262 -17.51 -8.81 11.03
N ILE A 263 -18.09 -7.77 10.45
CA ILE A 263 -18.93 -6.77 11.13
C ILE A 263 -20.18 -7.38 11.80
N ALA A 264 -20.67 -8.52 11.30
CA ALA A 264 -21.77 -9.24 11.96
C ALA A 264 -21.46 -9.56 13.44
N SER A 265 -20.20 -9.76 13.79
CA SER A 265 -19.67 -9.92 15.15
C SER A 265 -18.99 -8.67 15.69
N LEU A 266 -19.27 -7.49 15.13
CA LEU A 266 -18.65 -6.20 15.49
C LEU A 266 -17.12 -6.19 15.37
N ASP A 267 -16.58 -7.04 14.51
CA ASP A 267 -15.17 -7.08 14.18
C ASP A 267 -14.95 -6.44 12.79
N MET A 268 -14.25 -5.34 12.73
CA MET A 268 -14.01 -4.59 11.48
C MET A 268 -12.90 -5.22 10.62
N ARG A 269 -12.21 -6.24 11.10
CA ARG A 269 -11.19 -6.96 10.32
C ARG A 269 -11.81 -7.66 9.12
N PHE A 270 -11.03 -7.79 8.07
CA PHE A 270 -11.49 -8.40 6.83
C PHE A 270 -11.72 -9.90 6.96
N THR A 271 -12.74 -10.38 6.29
CA THR A 271 -12.92 -11.81 6.00
C THR A 271 -11.84 -12.25 5.01
N GLU A 272 -11.75 -13.55 4.75
CA GLU A 272 -10.79 -14.08 3.79
C GLU A 272 -10.94 -13.48 2.38
N ILE A 273 -12.18 -13.28 1.91
CA ILE A 273 -12.41 -12.61 0.63
C ILE A 273 -12.07 -11.12 0.69
N GLY A 274 -12.36 -10.45 1.80
CA GLY A 274 -11.97 -9.06 2.01
C GLY A 274 -10.45 -8.85 1.92
N LYS A 275 -9.67 -9.75 2.53
CA LYS A 275 -8.20 -9.73 2.45
C LYS A 275 -7.70 -9.91 1.02
N LEU A 276 -8.26 -10.86 0.27
CA LEU A 276 -7.89 -11.11 -1.12
C LEU A 276 -8.22 -9.93 -2.03
N VAL A 277 -9.40 -9.31 -1.85
CA VAL A 277 -9.78 -8.10 -2.60
C VAL A 277 -8.87 -6.92 -2.26
N ALA A 278 -8.54 -6.74 -0.97
CA ALA A 278 -7.63 -5.69 -0.54
C ALA A 278 -6.21 -5.87 -1.12
N ALA A 279 -5.70 -7.11 -1.12
CA ALA A 279 -4.41 -7.43 -1.71
C ALA A 279 -4.39 -7.17 -3.23
N ALA A 280 -5.41 -7.65 -3.95
CA ALA A 280 -5.52 -7.43 -5.39
C ALA A 280 -5.63 -5.93 -5.73
N SER A 281 -6.45 -5.18 -4.99
CA SER A 281 -6.58 -3.73 -5.17
C SER A 281 -5.26 -2.99 -4.91
N ALA A 282 -4.49 -3.42 -3.92
CA ALA A 282 -3.17 -2.83 -3.63
C ALA A 282 -2.17 -3.08 -4.75
N LEU A 283 -2.09 -4.32 -5.26
CA LEU A 283 -1.22 -4.69 -6.38
C LEU A 283 -1.58 -3.91 -7.66
N ASP A 284 -2.87 -3.82 -7.97
CA ASP A 284 -3.37 -3.08 -9.14
C ASP A 284 -3.07 -1.58 -9.03
N ALA A 285 -3.28 -0.98 -7.85
CA ALA A 285 -3.06 0.44 -7.61
C ALA A 285 -1.60 0.87 -7.82
N ALA A 286 -0.67 0.01 -7.46
CA ALA A 286 0.76 0.26 -7.60
C ALA A 286 1.33 -0.21 -8.95
N GLY A 287 0.55 -0.93 -9.77
CA GLY A 287 1.02 -1.52 -11.02
C GLY A 287 2.03 -2.65 -10.80
N LEU A 288 1.95 -3.34 -9.67
CA LEU A 288 2.83 -4.45 -9.29
C LEU A 288 2.33 -5.81 -9.82
N THR A 289 1.65 -5.81 -10.94
CA THR A 289 1.05 -7.00 -11.54
C THR A 289 1.98 -7.63 -12.58
N VAL A 290 1.97 -8.95 -12.66
CA VAL A 290 2.73 -9.67 -13.68
C VAL A 290 2.10 -9.40 -15.06
N GLY A 291 2.87 -8.85 -15.97
CA GLY A 291 2.35 -8.34 -17.25
C GLY A 291 1.64 -6.98 -17.03
N ASN A 292 0.84 -6.53 -17.96
CA ASN A 292 0.06 -5.28 -17.86
C ASN A 292 -1.40 -5.56 -17.47
N GLY A 293 -1.64 -6.64 -16.71
CA GLY A 293 -2.98 -7.05 -16.28
C GLY A 293 -3.40 -6.40 -14.96
N SER A 294 -4.65 -6.63 -14.58
CA SER A 294 -5.20 -6.30 -13.27
C SER A 294 -5.56 -7.61 -12.56
N VAL A 295 -5.06 -7.82 -11.35
CA VAL A 295 -5.36 -9.01 -10.54
C VAL A 295 -6.86 -9.14 -10.31
N LEU A 296 -7.52 -8.02 -10.03
CA LEU A 296 -8.95 -7.98 -9.79
C LEU A 296 -9.75 -8.28 -11.06
N ALA A 297 -9.41 -7.65 -12.19
CA ALA A 297 -10.09 -7.87 -13.46
C ALA A 297 -9.90 -9.30 -13.97
N ASP A 298 -8.70 -9.86 -13.85
CA ASP A 298 -8.40 -11.23 -14.24
C ASP A 298 -9.19 -12.24 -13.39
N ALA A 299 -9.31 -12.00 -12.09
CA ALA A 299 -10.12 -12.84 -11.21
C ALA A 299 -11.63 -12.76 -11.55
N TYR A 300 -12.16 -11.57 -11.82
CA TYR A 300 -13.55 -11.40 -12.26
C TYR A 300 -13.80 -12.08 -13.62
N ALA A 301 -12.89 -11.90 -14.57
CA ALA A 301 -13.01 -12.53 -15.90
C ALA A 301 -13.01 -14.07 -15.81
N ALA A 302 -12.24 -14.64 -14.90
CA ALA A 302 -12.20 -16.09 -14.67
C ALA A 302 -13.48 -16.64 -14.05
N THR A 303 -14.26 -15.83 -13.32
CA THR A 303 -15.54 -16.27 -12.70
C THR A 303 -16.75 -16.17 -13.64
N GLY A 304 -16.66 -15.37 -14.71
CA GLY A 304 -17.75 -15.15 -15.67
C GLY A 304 -18.89 -14.27 -15.16
N GLU A 305 -19.91 -14.06 -16.00
CA GLU A 305 -21.03 -13.13 -15.75
C GLU A 305 -21.92 -13.47 -14.53
N ASN A 306 -21.83 -14.67 -13.99
CA ASN A 306 -22.61 -15.13 -12.84
C ASN A 306 -21.72 -15.38 -11.62
N ALA A 307 -20.72 -14.52 -11.42
CA ALA A 307 -19.76 -14.66 -10.32
C ALA A 307 -20.47 -14.67 -8.95
N THR A 308 -20.25 -15.73 -8.20
CA THR A 308 -20.61 -15.77 -6.78
C THR A 308 -19.39 -15.40 -5.94
N LEU A 309 -19.60 -14.88 -4.72
CA LEU A 309 -18.49 -14.55 -3.82
C LEU A 309 -17.53 -15.73 -3.56
N PRO A 310 -18.01 -16.99 -3.36
CA PRO A 310 -17.11 -18.14 -3.27
C PRO A 310 -16.29 -18.39 -4.54
N ALA A 311 -16.86 -18.18 -5.72
CA ALA A 311 -16.14 -18.31 -6.99
C ALA A 311 -15.11 -17.22 -7.16
N LEU A 312 -15.43 -15.96 -6.84
CA LEU A 312 -14.48 -14.85 -6.85
C LEU A 312 -13.31 -15.08 -5.88
N ARG A 313 -13.63 -15.55 -4.65
CA ARG A 313 -12.59 -15.91 -3.68
C ARG A 313 -11.63 -16.96 -4.24
N ALA A 314 -12.15 -18.04 -4.81
CA ALA A 314 -11.33 -19.11 -5.38
C ALA A 314 -10.49 -18.62 -6.55
N SER A 315 -11.04 -17.73 -7.38
CA SER A 315 -10.32 -17.13 -8.50
C SER A 315 -9.19 -16.20 -8.02
N LEU A 316 -9.44 -15.31 -7.07
CA LEU A 316 -8.43 -14.42 -6.48
C LEU A 316 -7.29 -15.22 -5.83
N ASP A 317 -7.63 -16.23 -5.00
CA ASP A 317 -6.63 -17.10 -4.38
C ASP A 317 -5.78 -17.82 -5.45
N SER A 318 -6.42 -18.31 -6.51
CA SER A 318 -5.72 -18.97 -7.63
C SER A 318 -4.78 -18.01 -8.37
N VAL A 319 -5.21 -16.79 -8.69
CA VAL A 319 -4.39 -15.80 -9.39
C VAL A 319 -3.18 -15.41 -8.54
N ILE A 320 -3.39 -15.12 -7.26
CA ILE A 320 -2.31 -14.73 -6.34
C ILE A 320 -1.29 -15.87 -6.18
N ARG A 321 -1.74 -17.10 -5.94
CA ARG A 321 -0.84 -18.26 -5.76
C ARG A 321 -0.14 -18.67 -7.06
N THR A 322 -0.79 -18.50 -8.20
CA THR A 322 -0.16 -18.80 -9.50
C THR A 322 0.98 -17.82 -9.78
N ALA A 323 0.79 -16.55 -9.44
CA ALA A 323 1.86 -15.56 -9.57
C ALA A 323 3.05 -15.89 -8.65
N ALA A 324 2.77 -16.22 -7.38
CA ALA A 324 3.79 -16.65 -6.42
C ALA A 324 4.58 -17.90 -6.89
N GLY A 325 3.92 -18.83 -7.58
CA GLY A 325 4.54 -20.05 -8.13
C GLY A 325 5.30 -19.85 -9.43
N ASN A 326 5.11 -18.75 -10.13
CA ASN A 326 5.86 -18.45 -11.34
C ASN A 326 7.28 -18.01 -10.97
N ALA A 327 8.28 -18.51 -11.71
CA ALA A 327 9.66 -18.06 -11.55
C ALA A 327 9.73 -16.55 -11.84
N GLN A 328 9.77 -15.76 -10.78
CA GLN A 328 10.00 -14.34 -10.92
C GLN A 328 11.42 -14.10 -11.41
N THR A 329 11.61 -13.07 -12.22
CA THR A 329 12.95 -12.66 -12.63
C THR A 329 13.75 -12.30 -11.38
N VAL A 330 14.86 -13.00 -11.18
CA VAL A 330 15.76 -12.77 -10.05
C VAL A 330 16.76 -11.70 -10.47
N TYR A 331 16.82 -10.65 -9.71
CA TYR A 331 17.79 -9.56 -9.90
C TYR A 331 18.91 -9.72 -8.87
N ALA A 332 20.13 -9.75 -9.34
CA ALA A 332 21.30 -9.71 -8.48
C ALA A 332 21.65 -8.24 -8.18
N LEU A 333 22.34 -8.00 -7.08
CA LEU A 333 22.77 -6.66 -6.72
C LEU A 333 23.64 -6.05 -7.83
N GLY A 334 23.25 -4.91 -8.37
CA GLY A 334 23.86 -4.23 -9.50
C GLY A 334 23.42 -4.69 -10.89
N ASP A 335 22.77 -5.85 -11.02
CA ASP A 335 22.21 -6.36 -12.27
C ASP A 335 20.73 -5.97 -12.37
N VAL A 336 20.48 -4.75 -12.78
CA VAL A 336 19.15 -4.12 -12.79
C VAL A 336 18.30 -4.60 -13.96
N ASN A 337 18.94 -5.08 -15.03
CA ASN A 337 18.27 -5.58 -16.24
C ASN A 337 18.17 -7.12 -16.30
N ALA A 338 18.74 -7.83 -15.32
CA ALA A 338 18.78 -9.29 -15.21
C ALA A 338 19.49 -9.97 -16.41
N ASP A 339 20.57 -9.37 -16.92
CA ASP A 339 21.41 -9.95 -17.97
C ASP A 339 22.61 -10.76 -17.42
N ALA A 340 22.67 -10.95 -16.10
CA ALA A 340 23.71 -11.63 -15.33
C ALA A 340 25.06 -10.91 -15.32
N ALA A 341 25.10 -9.60 -15.54
CA ALA A 341 26.30 -8.79 -15.47
C ALA A 341 25.99 -7.38 -14.91
N VAL A 342 26.95 -6.78 -14.23
CA VAL A 342 26.85 -5.35 -13.86
C VAL A 342 27.54 -4.52 -14.94
N THR A 343 26.78 -3.79 -15.71
CA THR A 343 27.22 -3.09 -16.93
C THR A 343 26.89 -1.61 -16.91
N LEU A 344 27.22 -0.91 -17.99
CA LEU A 344 26.82 0.48 -18.17
C LEU A 344 25.31 0.65 -18.25
N ASP A 345 24.59 -0.34 -18.75
CA ASP A 345 23.15 -0.30 -18.92
C ASP A 345 22.43 -0.28 -17.57
N ASP A 346 22.97 -0.99 -16.57
CA ASP A 346 22.43 -0.99 -15.19
C ASP A 346 22.61 0.36 -14.50
N ALA A 347 23.80 0.96 -14.64
CA ALA A 347 24.04 2.32 -14.15
C ALA A 347 23.11 3.33 -14.82
N PHE A 348 22.79 3.12 -16.11
CA PHE A 348 21.89 3.99 -16.86
C PHE A 348 20.43 3.83 -16.41
N LEU A 349 19.98 2.61 -16.17
CA LEU A 349 18.64 2.32 -15.63
C LEU A 349 18.47 2.93 -14.23
N THR A 350 19.47 2.79 -13.37
CA THR A 350 19.49 3.41 -12.03
C THR A 350 19.37 4.93 -12.13
N LEU A 351 20.18 5.57 -12.99
CA LEU A 351 20.14 7.02 -13.22
C LEU A 351 18.81 7.47 -13.81
N GLN A 352 18.21 6.67 -14.70
CA GLN A 352 16.92 6.97 -15.30
C GLN A 352 15.80 6.93 -14.26
N GLN A 353 15.78 5.91 -13.39
CA GLN A 353 14.85 5.84 -12.26
C GLN A 353 14.99 7.05 -11.35
N TYR A 354 16.22 7.40 -10.94
CA TYR A 354 16.48 8.58 -10.14
C TYR A 354 15.94 9.86 -10.80
N ALA A 355 16.26 10.08 -12.07
CA ALA A 355 15.84 11.28 -12.79
C ALA A 355 14.32 11.39 -12.89
N TYR A 356 13.63 10.25 -13.07
CA TYR A 356 12.18 10.19 -13.17
C TYR A 356 11.52 10.49 -11.81
N SER A 357 12.03 9.89 -10.74
CA SER A 357 11.54 10.12 -9.38
C SER A 357 11.81 11.56 -8.92
N ALA A 358 12.98 12.11 -9.21
CA ALA A 358 13.35 13.50 -8.90
C ALA A 358 12.44 14.53 -9.63
N ALA A 359 11.89 14.16 -10.77
CA ALA A 359 10.89 14.95 -11.50
C ALA A 359 9.46 14.78 -10.97
N GLY A 360 9.24 14.01 -9.90
CA GLY A 360 7.92 13.72 -9.33
C GLY A 360 7.14 12.63 -10.07
N GLY A 361 7.80 11.86 -10.93
CA GLY A 361 7.21 10.70 -11.61
C GLY A 361 7.08 9.49 -10.71
N LYS A 362 6.22 8.53 -11.10
CA LYS A 362 6.14 7.21 -10.46
C LYS A 362 7.38 6.38 -10.79
N HIS A 363 7.62 5.34 -10.02
CA HIS A 363 8.71 4.41 -10.31
C HIS A 363 8.53 3.74 -11.69
N ILE A 364 9.62 3.63 -12.46
CA ILE A 364 9.68 2.92 -13.74
C ILE A 364 10.28 1.53 -13.59
N LEU A 365 11.05 1.30 -12.53
CA LEU A 365 11.62 0.00 -12.17
C LEU A 365 10.70 -0.72 -11.17
N GLN A 366 10.61 -2.04 -11.31
CA GLN A 366 9.91 -2.89 -10.35
C GLN A 366 10.65 -2.92 -8.99
N PRO A 367 9.98 -3.29 -7.87
CA PRO A 367 10.60 -3.34 -6.55
C PRO A 367 11.94 -4.09 -6.52
N ALA A 368 11.98 -5.29 -7.09
CA ALA A 368 13.22 -6.10 -7.14
C ALA A 368 14.35 -5.44 -7.95
N GLN A 369 14.03 -4.70 -9.00
CA GLN A 369 15.01 -3.94 -9.78
C GLN A 369 15.54 -2.75 -8.98
N ARG A 370 14.67 -2.04 -8.25
CA ARG A 370 15.09 -0.92 -7.40
C ARG A 370 16.00 -1.39 -6.28
N ARG A 371 15.70 -2.53 -5.67
CA ARG A 371 16.59 -3.13 -4.68
C ARG A 371 17.94 -3.52 -5.26
N ALA A 372 17.98 -4.06 -6.48
CA ALA A 372 19.22 -4.35 -7.17
C ALA A 372 20.02 -3.07 -7.52
N ALA A 373 19.32 -1.97 -7.75
CA ALA A 373 19.90 -0.68 -8.10
C ALA A 373 20.44 0.12 -6.90
N ASP A 374 19.97 -0.13 -5.67
CA ASP A 374 20.37 0.54 -4.42
C ASP A 374 21.76 0.05 -3.97
N ALA A 375 22.77 0.78 -4.39
CA ALA A 375 24.16 0.39 -4.22
C ALA A 375 24.64 0.50 -2.77
N ASP A 376 24.23 1.54 -2.05
CA ASP A 376 24.65 1.80 -0.68
C ASP A 376 23.66 1.29 0.38
N ASN A 377 22.51 0.76 -0.06
CA ASN A 377 21.47 0.18 0.78
C ASN A 377 20.86 1.19 1.78
N ASP A 378 20.72 2.44 1.36
CA ASP A 378 20.14 3.51 2.18
C ASP A 378 18.61 3.65 2.01
N GLY A 379 17.98 2.84 1.13
CA GLY A 379 16.57 2.86 0.81
C GLY A 379 16.17 4.00 -0.13
N LYS A 380 17.13 4.63 -0.81
CA LYS A 380 16.89 5.72 -1.74
C LYS A 380 17.68 5.50 -3.03
N LEU A 381 17.01 5.58 -4.16
CA LEU A 381 17.74 5.61 -5.43
C LEU A 381 18.15 7.04 -5.75
N SER A 382 19.45 7.27 -5.74
CA SER A 382 20.09 8.55 -5.94
C SER A 382 21.06 8.55 -7.13
N MET A 383 21.64 9.69 -7.40
CA MET A 383 22.73 9.79 -8.39
C MET A 383 23.99 9.05 -7.92
N ASP A 384 24.18 8.91 -6.61
CA ASP A 384 25.36 8.26 -6.04
C ASP A 384 25.35 6.76 -6.32
N ASP A 385 24.18 6.10 -6.30
CA ASP A 385 24.02 4.69 -6.70
C ASP A 385 24.44 4.48 -8.16
N ALA A 386 23.93 5.31 -9.05
CA ALA A 386 24.30 5.24 -10.47
C ALA A 386 25.79 5.44 -10.69
N PHE A 387 26.44 6.34 -9.92
CA PHE A 387 27.89 6.55 -9.96
C PHE A 387 28.67 5.36 -9.40
N LEU A 388 28.19 4.72 -8.36
CA LEU A 388 28.81 3.51 -7.80
C LEU A 388 28.80 2.38 -8.84
N TRP A 389 27.68 2.15 -9.50
CA TRP A 389 27.58 1.16 -10.58
C TRP A 389 28.49 1.49 -11.77
N LEU A 390 28.53 2.76 -12.19
CA LEU A 390 29.42 3.22 -13.25
C LEU A 390 30.90 3.05 -12.87
N GLN A 391 31.26 3.35 -11.63
CA GLN A 391 32.62 3.19 -11.13
C GLN A 391 33.02 1.72 -11.08
N TYR A 392 32.18 0.84 -10.53
CA TYR A 392 32.39 -0.59 -10.51
C TYR A 392 32.61 -1.15 -11.92
N TYR A 393 31.67 -0.85 -12.84
CA TYR A 393 31.79 -1.22 -14.24
C TYR A 393 33.10 -0.76 -14.86
N SER A 394 33.50 0.51 -14.63
CA SER A 394 34.69 1.08 -15.22
C SER A 394 35.99 0.38 -14.75
N MET A 395 36.01 -0.05 -13.49
CA MET A 395 37.15 -0.82 -12.94
C MET A 395 37.21 -2.23 -13.55
N CYS A 396 36.09 -2.92 -13.66
CA CYS A 396 36.00 -4.23 -14.30
C CYS A 396 36.36 -4.15 -15.79
N ALA A 397 35.86 -3.14 -16.50
CA ALA A 397 36.17 -2.91 -17.91
C ALA A 397 37.67 -2.57 -18.15
N ALA A 398 38.36 -2.01 -17.17
CA ALA A 398 39.81 -1.80 -17.18
C ALA A 398 40.60 -3.06 -16.86
N GLY A 399 39.95 -4.22 -16.67
CA GLY A 399 40.59 -5.49 -16.38
C GLY A 399 40.99 -5.69 -14.93
N GLN A 400 40.46 -4.89 -14.01
CA GLN A 400 40.65 -5.10 -12.58
C GLN A 400 39.74 -6.20 -12.09
N ASP A 401 40.24 -7.10 -11.25
CA ASP A 401 39.45 -8.08 -10.52
C ASP A 401 38.92 -7.39 -9.24
N VAL A 402 37.65 -6.95 -9.27
CA VAL A 402 37.02 -6.18 -8.20
C VAL A 402 35.93 -7.01 -7.56
N ASP A 403 36.12 -7.35 -6.31
CA ASP A 403 35.05 -7.93 -5.49
C ASP A 403 33.94 -6.90 -5.24
N LEU A 404 32.71 -7.22 -5.67
CA LEU A 404 31.58 -6.29 -5.63
C LEU A 404 31.23 -5.89 -4.19
N GLU A 405 31.13 -6.86 -3.29
CA GLU A 405 30.74 -6.62 -1.90
C GLU A 405 31.80 -5.74 -1.19
N ALA A 406 33.07 -6.11 -1.32
CA ALA A 406 34.17 -5.31 -0.77
C ALA A 406 34.22 -3.91 -1.35
N PHE A 407 33.90 -3.75 -2.64
CA PHE A 407 33.79 -2.44 -3.29
C PHE A 407 32.68 -1.61 -2.68
N LEU A 408 31.49 -2.16 -2.54
CA LEU A 408 30.31 -1.45 -2.02
C LEU A 408 30.50 -1.07 -0.54
N VAL A 409 30.95 -2.01 0.31
CA VAL A 409 31.21 -1.73 1.74
C VAL A 409 32.25 -0.61 1.88
N LYS A 410 33.32 -0.60 1.06
CA LYS A 410 34.31 0.47 1.05
C LYS A 410 33.71 1.83 0.69
N ASN A 411 32.64 1.86 -0.11
CA ASN A 411 32.01 3.06 -0.63
C ASN A 411 30.68 3.42 0.09
N GLY A 412 30.41 2.85 1.26
CA GLY A 412 29.35 3.31 2.14
C GLY A 412 28.17 2.36 2.34
N ARG A 413 28.16 1.19 1.66
CA ARG A 413 27.10 0.19 1.87
C ARG A 413 27.10 -0.30 3.32
N ASN A 414 25.95 -0.19 3.98
CA ASN A 414 25.70 -0.64 5.36
C ASN A 414 25.16 -2.07 5.39
#